data_077bc5671f3fd26c7b2b079cee584b7f
#
_entry.id   077bc5671f3fd26c7b2b079cee584b7f
#
_cell.length_a   1.000
_cell.length_b   1.000
_cell.length_c   1.000
_cell.angle_alpha   90.00
_cell.angle_beta   90.00
_cell.angle_gamma   90.00
#
_symmetry.space_group_name_H-M   'P 1'
#
loop_
_entity.id
_entity.type
_entity.pdbx_description
1 polymer ?
#
loop_
_entity_poly.entity_id
_entity_poly.type
_entity_poly.pdbx_seq_one_letter_code
_entity_poly.pdbx_strand_id
1 'polypeptide(L)'
;GKEKYRDMEKYFLEERGKNPDYFHQEKLKRGWQHWGQYSIEAMDVTYNQAHEPIYDQNEAVGHAVRALYMYTAMADVAGADGDERMYQACRTLWDNVVNKKMYITGALGGNPEGEAFSNNYELPNDMAYAETCASIAMVFFAHRMLEMEMDGAYADIMEKELYNSTISGMQLDGKKYFYVNPLECEPGVSGKLFGYQHSLPVRPGWYACACCPPNLVRLVTSLGQYCWSENDSTVYSHLMIGQRAQLEKADVTVETSYPWEGRTRYTVAPKTEEAFTFAIHIPYYVKPDDERVSLTVNGERLDVQELVRKGYAYITRKWKDGDVIEVEFPMEVRKA
;
A
#
# COMPACT_ATOMS: atom_id res chain seq x y z
N GLY A 1 27.92 4.63 -0.40
CA GLY A 1 27.31 3.29 -0.42
C GLY A 1 25.90 3.27 -0.99
N LYS A 2 25.08 4.24 -0.61
CA LYS A 2 23.68 4.32 -1.08
C LYS A 2 23.57 4.70 -2.57
N GLU A 3 24.40 5.61 -3.06
CA GLU A 3 24.43 6.02 -4.48
C GLU A 3 24.61 4.83 -5.44
N LYS A 4 25.54 3.93 -5.13
CA LYS A 4 25.75 2.73 -5.96
C LYS A 4 24.50 1.87 -6.12
N TYR A 5 23.68 1.75 -5.08
CA TYR A 5 22.43 0.97 -5.15
C TYR A 5 21.37 1.72 -5.96
N ARG A 6 21.24 3.03 -5.78
CA ARG A 6 20.35 3.88 -6.58
C ARG A 6 20.72 3.82 -8.07
N ASP A 7 22.01 3.95 -8.42
CA ASP A 7 22.46 3.88 -9.81
C ASP A 7 22.14 2.52 -10.44
N MET A 8 22.30 1.44 -9.66
CA MET A 8 21.95 0.08 -10.11
C MET A 8 20.44 -0.08 -10.29
N GLU A 9 19.64 0.42 -9.37
CA GLU A 9 18.18 0.41 -9.43
C GLU A 9 17.70 1.15 -10.66
N LYS A 10 18.16 2.38 -10.87
CA LYS A 10 17.86 3.19 -12.04
C LYS A 10 18.24 2.48 -13.34
N TYR A 11 19.42 1.89 -13.41
CA TYR A 11 19.85 1.10 -14.57
C TYR A 11 18.85 -0.01 -14.90
N PHE A 12 18.45 -0.84 -13.94
CA PHE A 12 17.53 -1.93 -14.21
C PHE A 12 16.11 -1.45 -14.56
N LEU A 13 15.66 -0.34 -13.98
CA LEU A 13 14.41 0.29 -14.36
C LEU A 13 14.45 0.81 -15.80
N GLU A 14 15.49 1.54 -16.17
CA GLU A 14 15.64 2.11 -17.51
C GLU A 14 15.86 1.06 -18.60
N GLU A 15 16.46 -0.08 -18.28
CA GLU A 15 16.61 -1.20 -19.23
C GLU A 15 15.32 -2.00 -19.42
N ARG A 16 14.39 -1.93 -18.46
CA ARG A 16 13.11 -2.63 -18.54
C ARG A 16 12.28 -2.10 -19.71
N GLY A 17 11.87 -3.02 -20.59
CA GLY A 17 11.05 -2.71 -21.76
C GLY A 17 11.79 -2.14 -22.98
N LYS A 18 13.10 -1.83 -22.90
CA LYS A 18 13.89 -1.46 -24.10
C LYS A 18 14.04 -2.63 -25.09
N ASN A 19 14.09 -3.84 -24.57
CA ASN A 19 14.06 -5.07 -25.36
C ASN A 19 12.93 -5.97 -24.84
N PRO A 20 11.72 -5.89 -25.39
CA PRO A 20 10.58 -6.69 -24.91
C PRO A 20 10.85 -8.21 -24.99
N ASP A 21 11.64 -8.67 -25.93
CA ASP A 21 11.96 -10.08 -26.13
C ASP A 21 13.12 -10.60 -25.24
N TYR A 22 13.65 -9.77 -24.34
CA TYR A 22 14.82 -10.11 -23.51
C TYR A 22 14.65 -11.44 -22.76
N PHE A 23 13.53 -11.63 -22.07
CA PHE A 23 13.31 -12.82 -21.27
C PHE A 23 13.16 -14.08 -22.10
N HIS A 24 12.56 -13.98 -23.27
CA HIS A 24 12.47 -15.07 -24.22
C HIS A 24 13.87 -15.45 -24.78
N GLN A 25 14.65 -14.47 -25.21
CA GLN A 25 16.02 -14.68 -25.70
C GLN A 25 16.91 -15.27 -24.61
N GLU A 26 16.81 -14.79 -23.38
CA GLU A 26 17.57 -15.30 -22.23
C GLU A 26 17.21 -16.75 -21.92
N LYS A 27 15.94 -17.13 -22.01
CA LYS A 27 15.47 -18.49 -21.88
C LYS A 27 16.07 -19.40 -22.93
N LEU A 28 16.02 -18.99 -24.19
CA LEU A 28 16.61 -19.78 -25.31
C LEU A 28 18.12 -19.96 -25.13
N LYS A 29 18.81 -18.88 -24.76
CA LYS A 29 20.27 -18.88 -24.58
C LYS A 29 20.71 -19.81 -23.44
N ARG A 30 19.97 -19.89 -22.36
CA ARG A 30 20.28 -20.69 -21.16
C ARG A 30 19.71 -22.10 -21.22
N GLY A 31 18.86 -22.41 -22.19
CA GLY A 31 18.17 -23.70 -22.26
C GLY A 31 17.32 -23.97 -21.02
N TRP A 32 16.66 -22.96 -20.49
CA TRP A 32 15.88 -23.03 -19.25
C TRP A 32 14.76 -24.06 -19.35
N GLN A 33 14.92 -25.16 -18.65
CA GLN A 33 13.92 -26.21 -18.60
C GLN A 33 12.97 -26.07 -17.39
N HIS A 34 13.28 -25.22 -16.44
CA HIS A 34 12.51 -25.10 -15.19
C HIS A 34 11.07 -24.63 -15.38
N TRP A 35 10.86 -23.70 -16.30
CA TRP A 35 9.55 -23.07 -16.53
C TRP A 35 8.77 -23.72 -17.68
N GLY A 36 9.37 -24.73 -18.33
CA GLY A 36 8.78 -25.32 -19.52
C GLY A 36 8.86 -24.41 -20.76
N GLN A 37 8.64 -24.98 -21.91
CA GLN A 37 8.74 -24.29 -23.20
C GLN A 37 7.61 -23.27 -23.41
N TYR A 38 6.47 -23.48 -22.74
CA TYR A 38 5.24 -22.70 -22.89
C TYR A 38 4.85 -21.98 -21.59
N SER A 39 5.81 -21.68 -20.73
CA SER A 39 5.50 -20.91 -19.53
C SER A 39 5.12 -19.47 -19.89
N ILE A 40 4.20 -18.89 -19.12
CA ILE A 40 3.76 -17.50 -19.29
C ILE A 40 4.95 -16.53 -19.24
N GLU A 41 5.94 -16.78 -18.41
CA GLU A 41 7.14 -15.96 -18.26
C GLU A 41 7.99 -15.89 -19.52
N ALA A 42 7.83 -16.86 -20.41
CA ALA A 42 8.58 -16.92 -21.65
C ALA A 42 7.83 -16.39 -22.86
N MET A 43 6.50 -16.39 -22.77
CA MET A 43 5.64 -16.12 -23.93
C MET A 43 4.93 -14.78 -23.85
N ASP A 44 4.73 -14.26 -22.65
CA ASP A 44 4.05 -12.99 -22.43
C ASP A 44 5.01 -11.91 -21.94
N VAL A 45 5.30 -10.94 -22.81
CA VAL A 45 6.16 -9.80 -22.49
C VAL A 45 5.56 -8.89 -21.41
N THR A 46 4.23 -8.88 -21.26
CA THR A 46 3.53 -8.11 -20.24
C THR A 46 3.72 -8.72 -18.86
N TYR A 47 3.86 -10.04 -18.78
CA TYR A 47 4.04 -10.78 -17.52
C TYR A 47 5.20 -10.24 -16.67
N ASN A 48 6.29 -9.85 -17.36
CA ASN A 48 7.50 -9.30 -16.73
C ASN A 48 7.55 -7.76 -16.74
N GLN A 49 6.47 -7.06 -17.11
CA GLN A 49 6.43 -5.61 -17.31
C GLN A 49 7.50 -5.13 -18.32
N ALA A 50 7.79 -5.94 -19.34
CA ALA A 50 8.85 -5.69 -20.33
C ALA A 50 8.29 -5.30 -21.72
N HIS A 51 6.98 -5.08 -21.83
CA HIS A 51 6.30 -4.77 -23.09
C HIS A 51 6.62 -3.37 -23.63
N GLU A 52 6.91 -2.43 -22.74
CA GLU A 52 7.26 -1.04 -23.06
C GLU A 52 8.26 -0.49 -22.04
N PRO A 53 9.04 0.55 -22.40
CA PRO A 53 9.84 1.29 -21.44
C PRO A 53 8.98 1.83 -20.28
N ILE A 54 9.53 1.87 -19.08
CA ILE A 54 8.79 2.24 -17.86
C ILE A 54 8.09 3.60 -17.95
N TYR A 55 8.67 4.54 -18.69
CA TYR A 55 8.12 5.89 -18.87
C TYR A 55 6.88 5.94 -19.77
N ASP A 56 6.64 4.90 -20.56
CA ASP A 56 5.57 4.83 -21.56
C ASP A 56 4.44 3.87 -21.09
N GLN A 57 4.68 3.11 -20.02
CA GLN A 57 3.68 2.21 -19.43
C GLN A 57 2.52 3.02 -18.83
N ASN A 58 1.30 2.72 -19.26
CA ASN A 58 0.08 3.42 -18.85
C ASN A 58 -0.98 2.50 -18.24
N GLU A 59 -0.70 1.21 -18.20
CA GLU A 59 -1.56 0.19 -17.63
C GLU A 59 -0.75 -0.80 -16.79
N ALA A 60 -1.27 -1.16 -15.63
CA ALA A 60 -0.69 -2.19 -14.77
C ALA A 60 -1.02 -3.57 -15.35
N VAL A 61 0.01 -4.32 -15.73
CA VAL A 61 -0.11 -5.62 -16.40
C VAL A 61 0.84 -6.66 -15.83
N GLY A 62 0.55 -7.92 -16.12
CA GLY A 62 1.38 -9.05 -15.74
C GLY A 62 1.35 -9.34 -14.23
N HIS A 63 2.39 -10.00 -13.72
CA HIS A 63 2.46 -10.43 -12.33
C HIS A 63 2.36 -9.24 -11.35
N ALA A 64 1.30 -9.23 -10.53
CA ALA A 64 0.91 -8.06 -9.75
C ALA A 64 1.98 -7.63 -8.72
N VAL A 65 2.55 -8.57 -7.98
CA VAL A 65 3.60 -8.27 -6.98
C VAL A 65 4.83 -7.65 -7.63
N ARG A 66 5.29 -8.23 -8.73
CA ARG A 66 6.47 -7.74 -9.46
C ARG A 66 6.25 -6.33 -10.01
N ALA A 67 5.07 -6.08 -10.58
CA ALA A 67 4.69 -4.75 -11.09
C ALA A 67 4.73 -3.72 -9.96
N LEU A 68 4.08 -3.98 -8.83
CA LEU A 68 4.02 -3.06 -7.70
C LEU A 68 5.39 -2.81 -7.04
N TYR A 69 6.27 -3.81 -6.99
CA TYR A 69 7.65 -3.60 -6.56
C TYR A 69 8.43 -2.72 -7.55
N MET A 70 8.21 -2.91 -8.85
CA MET A 70 8.80 -2.04 -9.87
C MET A 70 8.30 -0.60 -9.72
N TYR A 71 7.00 -0.38 -9.51
CA TYR A 71 6.42 0.95 -9.29
C TYR A 71 6.93 1.60 -8.00
N THR A 72 7.15 0.81 -6.95
CA THR A 72 7.78 1.27 -5.70
C THR A 72 9.20 1.78 -5.98
N ALA A 73 9.99 1.03 -6.74
CA ALA A 73 11.35 1.41 -7.14
C ALA A 73 11.35 2.65 -8.05
N MET A 74 10.41 2.73 -9.01
CA MET A 74 10.24 3.93 -9.84
C MET A 74 9.97 5.18 -9.01
N ALA A 75 9.07 5.09 -8.02
CA ALA A 75 8.76 6.21 -7.14
C ALA A 75 9.98 6.60 -6.26
N ASP A 76 10.73 5.62 -5.77
CA ASP A 76 11.95 5.84 -4.96
C ASP A 76 13.03 6.60 -5.77
N VAL A 77 13.30 6.15 -7.00
CA VAL A 77 14.25 6.81 -7.91
C VAL A 77 13.75 8.18 -8.34
N ALA A 78 12.45 8.31 -8.67
CA ALA A 78 11.86 9.60 -9.04
C ALA A 78 12.03 10.65 -7.94
N GLY A 79 11.76 10.27 -6.69
CA GLY A 79 11.95 11.15 -5.53
C GLY A 79 13.41 11.51 -5.28
N ALA A 80 14.32 10.51 -5.38
CA ALA A 80 15.74 10.71 -5.12
C ALA A 80 16.44 11.57 -6.19
N ASP A 81 16.02 11.46 -7.45
CA ASP A 81 16.64 12.16 -8.60
C ASP A 81 15.87 13.44 -9.01
N GLY A 82 14.66 13.67 -8.47
CA GLY A 82 13.75 14.71 -8.94
C GLY A 82 13.27 14.47 -10.38
N ASP A 83 13.12 13.20 -10.78
CA ASP A 83 12.69 12.82 -12.14
C ASP A 83 11.15 12.95 -12.27
N GLU A 84 10.71 14.11 -12.72
CA GLU A 84 9.30 14.43 -12.92
C GLU A 84 8.64 13.48 -13.95
N ARG A 85 9.35 13.06 -14.99
CA ARG A 85 8.80 12.16 -16.00
C ARG A 85 8.49 10.78 -15.38
N MET A 86 9.40 10.26 -14.57
CA MET A 86 9.20 8.99 -13.86
C MET A 86 8.07 9.12 -12.84
N TYR A 87 7.98 10.27 -12.15
CA TYR A 87 6.87 10.54 -11.23
C TYR A 87 5.51 10.53 -11.95
N GLN A 88 5.40 11.16 -13.11
CA GLN A 88 4.15 11.13 -13.90
C GLN A 88 3.80 9.72 -14.37
N ALA A 89 4.78 8.89 -14.73
CA ALA A 89 4.54 7.48 -15.01
C ALA A 89 4.01 6.73 -13.78
N CYS A 90 4.58 6.98 -12.59
CA CYS A 90 4.07 6.43 -11.32
C CYS A 90 2.62 6.85 -11.06
N ARG A 91 2.27 8.12 -11.26
CA ARG A 91 0.89 8.60 -11.11
C ARG A 91 -0.08 7.94 -12.08
N THR A 92 0.32 7.79 -13.33
CA THR A 92 -0.51 7.11 -14.35
C THR A 92 -0.78 5.66 -13.96
N LEU A 93 0.25 4.94 -13.52
CA LEU A 93 0.12 3.55 -13.07
C LEU A 93 -0.67 3.45 -11.75
N TRP A 94 -0.49 4.39 -10.83
CA TRP A 94 -1.29 4.50 -9.62
C TRP A 94 -2.78 4.64 -9.94
N ASP A 95 -3.12 5.59 -10.81
CA ASP A 95 -4.50 5.82 -11.21
C ASP A 95 -5.14 4.59 -11.90
N ASN A 96 -4.36 3.88 -12.72
CA ASN A 96 -4.83 2.65 -13.33
C ASN A 96 -5.08 1.55 -12.28
N VAL A 97 -4.13 1.32 -11.36
CA VAL A 97 -4.26 0.32 -10.30
C VAL A 97 -5.46 0.62 -9.41
N VAL A 98 -5.51 1.82 -8.83
CA VAL A 98 -6.49 2.17 -7.80
C VAL A 98 -7.91 2.28 -8.37
N ASN A 99 -8.06 2.86 -9.56
CA ASN A 99 -9.38 3.16 -10.10
C ASN A 99 -9.95 2.06 -11.00
N LYS A 100 -9.13 1.10 -11.46
CA LYS A 100 -9.58 0.13 -12.47
C LYS A 100 -9.27 -1.33 -12.14
N LYS A 101 -8.32 -1.60 -11.23
CA LYS A 101 -7.82 -2.96 -10.97
C LYS A 101 -7.82 -3.35 -9.49
N MET A 102 -8.23 -2.46 -8.61
CA MET A 102 -8.32 -2.70 -7.18
C MET A 102 -9.72 -3.17 -6.77
N TYR A 103 -9.78 -4.23 -5.99
CA TYR A 103 -11.01 -4.68 -5.35
C TYR A 103 -11.44 -3.74 -4.21
N ILE A 104 -12.70 -3.84 -3.80
CA ILE A 104 -13.23 -3.03 -2.70
C ILE A 104 -12.44 -3.18 -1.39
N THR A 105 -11.86 -4.35 -1.17
CA THR A 105 -11.00 -4.65 -0.02
C THR A 105 -9.59 -4.04 -0.13
N GLY A 106 -9.24 -3.50 -1.29
CA GLY A 106 -7.88 -3.12 -1.63
C GLY A 106 -7.13 -4.19 -2.44
N ALA A 107 -7.49 -5.45 -2.29
CA ALA A 107 -6.81 -6.57 -2.93
C ALA A 107 -6.54 -6.35 -4.44
N LEU A 108 -5.46 -6.90 -4.93
CA LEU A 108 -4.93 -6.73 -6.27
C LEU A 108 -4.57 -8.06 -6.92
N GLY A 109 -4.72 -8.12 -8.26
CA GLY A 109 -4.44 -9.33 -9.03
C GLY A 109 -5.71 -10.17 -9.20
N GLY A 110 -6.50 -9.88 -10.24
CA GLY A 110 -7.76 -10.59 -10.54
C GLY A 110 -7.54 -11.93 -11.24
N ASN A 111 -6.40 -12.11 -11.91
CA ASN A 111 -6.12 -13.28 -12.73
C ASN A 111 -5.25 -14.30 -11.98
N PRO A 112 -5.75 -15.53 -11.71
CA PRO A 112 -4.96 -16.58 -11.09
C PRO A 112 -3.85 -17.11 -12.00
N GLU A 113 -4.02 -17.04 -13.32
CA GLU A 113 -2.97 -17.42 -14.25
C GLU A 113 -1.85 -16.37 -14.23
N GLY A 114 -0.67 -16.78 -13.81
CA GLY A 114 0.48 -15.89 -13.67
C GLY A 114 0.42 -14.94 -12.49
N GLU A 115 -0.52 -15.12 -11.53
CA GLU A 115 -0.65 -14.24 -10.36
C GLU A 115 -0.75 -12.77 -10.78
N ALA A 116 -1.55 -12.50 -11.82
CA ALA A 116 -1.46 -11.30 -12.63
C ALA A 116 -2.62 -10.33 -12.44
N PHE A 117 -2.43 -9.10 -12.85
CA PHE A 117 -3.53 -8.19 -13.10
C PHE A 117 -4.44 -8.73 -14.19
N SER A 118 -5.76 -8.58 -14.01
CA SER A 118 -6.77 -8.79 -15.04
C SER A 118 -6.91 -7.53 -15.93
N ASN A 119 -7.83 -7.56 -16.90
CA ASN A 119 -8.19 -6.36 -17.66
C ASN A 119 -8.80 -5.29 -16.74
N ASN A 120 -8.85 -4.04 -17.22
CA ASN A 120 -9.51 -2.96 -16.48
C ASN A 120 -10.97 -3.32 -16.15
N TYR A 121 -11.34 -3.16 -14.89
CA TYR A 121 -12.68 -3.46 -14.33
C TYR A 121 -13.08 -4.95 -14.35
N GLU A 122 -12.19 -5.85 -14.69
CA GLU A 122 -12.39 -7.29 -14.59
C GLU A 122 -11.94 -7.77 -13.20
N LEU A 123 -12.91 -7.82 -12.28
CA LEU A 123 -12.68 -8.09 -10.86
C LEU A 123 -13.62 -9.22 -10.37
N PRO A 124 -13.42 -10.47 -10.83
CA PRO A 124 -14.23 -11.61 -10.37
C PRO A 124 -14.02 -11.86 -8.88
N ASN A 125 -15.12 -12.10 -8.14
CA ASN A 125 -15.05 -12.25 -6.68
C ASN A 125 -14.48 -13.61 -6.25
N ASP A 126 -14.85 -14.67 -6.96
CA ASP A 126 -14.59 -16.07 -6.65
C ASP A 126 -13.25 -16.59 -7.19
N MET A 127 -12.80 -16.01 -8.31
CA MET A 127 -11.57 -16.38 -8.99
C MET A 127 -10.39 -15.44 -8.72
N ALA A 128 -10.63 -14.35 -8.00
CA ALA A 128 -9.57 -13.39 -7.66
C ALA A 128 -8.35 -14.10 -7.06
N TYR A 129 -7.17 -13.85 -7.62
CA TYR A 129 -5.94 -14.32 -6.98
C TYR A 129 -5.66 -13.51 -5.73
N ALA A 130 -5.74 -12.19 -5.82
CA ALA A 130 -5.71 -11.28 -4.66
C ALA A 130 -4.59 -11.66 -3.66
N GLU A 131 -3.36 -11.70 -4.17
CA GLU A 131 -2.21 -12.18 -3.40
C GLU A 131 -1.85 -11.23 -2.25
N THR A 132 -1.63 -11.78 -1.06
CA THR A 132 -1.18 -11.00 0.12
C THR A 132 0.08 -10.18 -0.18
N CYS A 133 1.03 -10.71 -0.98
CA CYS A 133 2.23 -9.96 -1.36
C CYS A 133 1.92 -8.75 -2.26
N ALA A 134 0.88 -8.81 -3.10
CA ALA A 134 0.49 -7.67 -3.92
C ALA A 134 -0.04 -6.53 -3.05
N SER A 135 -0.88 -6.84 -2.06
CA SER A 135 -1.36 -5.87 -1.09
C SER A 135 -0.22 -5.23 -0.28
N ILE A 136 0.75 -6.03 0.16
CA ILE A 136 1.95 -5.52 0.85
C ILE A 136 2.76 -4.60 -0.07
N ALA A 137 2.96 -4.99 -1.32
CA ALA A 137 3.68 -4.18 -2.29
C ALA A 137 2.97 -2.85 -2.58
N MET A 138 1.63 -2.84 -2.54
CA MET A 138 0.85 -1.60 -2.69
C MET A 138 1.02 -0.67 -1.48
N VAL A 139 1.14 -1.20 -0.25
CA VAL A 139 1.52 -0.40 0.93
C VAL A 139 2.87 0.29 0.71
N PHE A 140 3.86 -0.41 0.14
CA PHE A 140 5.17 0.17 -0.14
C PHE A 140 5.10 1.25 -1.22
N PHE A 141 4.36 1.00 -2.29
CA PHE A 141 4.17 1.97 -3.37
C PHE A 141 3.44 3.23 -2.87
N ALA A 142 2.36 3.06 -2.11
CA ALA A 142 1.63 4.17 -1.50
C ALA A 142 2.50 5.03 -0.59
N HIS A 143 3.35 4.40 0.22
CA HIS A 143 4.29 5.11 1.08
C HIS A 143 5.30 5.95 0.28
N ARG A 144 5.87 5.40 -0.81
CA ARG A 144 6.79 6.15 -1.67
C ARG A 144 6.11 7.32 -2.39
N MET A 145 4.85 7.15 -2.80
CA MET A 145 4.07 8.25 -3.37
C MET A 145 3.79 9.35 -2.33
N LEU A 146 3.54 8.98 -1.06
CA LEU A 146 3.41 9.95 0.05
C LEU A 146 4.68 10.77 0.28
N GLU A 147 5.87 10.16 0.15
CA GLU A 147 7.15 10.87 0.30
C GLU A 147 7.38 11.91 -0.80
N MET A 148 6.75 11.73 -1.96
CA MET A 148 6.86 12.66 -3.10
C MET A 148 5.77 13.75 -3.07
N GLU A 149 4.55 13.38 -2.72
CA GLU A 149 3.41 14.29 -2.62
C GLU A 149 2.58 13.94 -1.39
N MET A 150 2.46 14.87 -0.46
CA MET A 150 1.66 14.68 0.74
C MET A 150 0.17 14.83 0.40
N ASP A 151 -0.44 13.68 0.05
CA ASP A 151 -1.86 13.56 -0.29
C ASP A 151 -2.49 12.37 0.45
N GLY A 152 -3.60 12.62 1.15
CA GLY A 152 -4.33 11.62 1.91
C GLY A 152 -4.80 10.42 1.07
N ALA A 153 -4.98 10.60 -0.24
CA ALA A 153 -5.35 9.50 -1.12
C ALA A 153 -4.34 8.34 -1.09
N TYR A 154 -3.05 8.63 -0.89
CA TYR A 154 -2.04 7.58 -0.72
C TYR A 154 -2.14 6.90 0.65
N ALA A 155 -2.41 7.67 1.71
CA ALA A 155 -2.61 7.13 3.06
C ALA A 155 -3.88 6.28 3.15
N ASP A 156 -4.96 6.68 2.48
CA ASP A 156 -6.21 5.92 2.37
C ASP A 156 -5.99 4.51 1.79
N ILE A 157 -5.21 4.42 0.72
CA ILE A 157 -4.90 3.13 0.10
C ILE A 157 -3.98 2.30 1.00
N MET A 158 -2.97 2.94 1.59
CA MET A 158 -2.07 2.27 2.53
C MET A 158 -2.84 1.68 3.73
N GLU A 159 -3.79 2.41 4.29
CA GLU A 159 -4.67 1.95 5.37
C GLU A 159 -5.57 0.79 4.93
N LYS A 160 -6.24 0.95 3.77
CA LYS A 160 -7.11 -0.07 3.20
C LYS A 160 -6.38 -1.40 2.97
N GLU A 161 -5.22 -1.35 2.35
CA GLU A 161 -4.39 -2.53 2.07
C GLU A 161 -3.92 -3.20 3.36
N LEU A 162 -3.49 -2.41 4.33
CA LEU A 162 -3.02 -2.93 5.61
C LEU A 162 -4.12 -3.72 6.33
N TYR A 163 -5.29 -3.12 6.53
CA TYR A 163 -6.34 -3.71 7.35
C TYR A 163 -7.13 -4.80 6.62
N ASN A 164 -7.41 -4.66 5.34
CA ASN A 164 -8.37 -5.55 4.66
C ASN A 164 -7.74 -6.64 3.81
N SER A 165 -6.55 -6.43 3.25
CA SER A 165 -5.96 -7.38 2.30
C SER A 165 -4.62 -7.94 2.76
N THR A 166 -4.03 -7.34 3.77
CA THR A 166 -2.74 -7.78 4.34
C THR A 166 -2.94 -8.57 5.63
N ILE A 167 -3.35 -7.90 6.72
CA ILE A 167 -3.46 -8.58 8.02
C ILE A 167 -4.70 -9.47 8.12
N SER A 168 -5.75 -9.21 7.35
CA SER A 168 -6.96 -10.03 7.31
C SER A 168 -6.69 -11.48 6.86
N GLY A 169 -5.66 -11.68 6.04
CA GLY A 169 -5.22 -13.01 5.63
C GLY A 169 -4.65 -13.86 6.77
N MET A 170 -4.17 -13.26 7.84
CA MET A 170 -3.55 -13.94 8.99
C MET A 170 -4.62 -14.39 9.99
N GLN A 171 -4.45 -15.59 10.53
CA GLN A 171 -5.25 -16.07 11.65
C GLN A 171 -4.91 -15.29 12.93
N LEU A 172 -5.87 -15.13 13.85
CA LEU A 172 -5.69 -14.35 15.07
C LEU A 172 -4.52 -14.81 15.96
N ASP A 173 -4.18 -16.11 15.92
CA ASP A 173 -3.04 -16.66 16.64
C ASP A 173 -1.70 -16.55 15.89
N GLY A 174 -1.71 -15.96 14.67
CA GLY A 174 -0.54 -15.75 13.82
C GLY A 174 0.06 -17.00 13.19
N LYS A 175 -0.58 -18.18 13.31
CA LYS A 175 0.03 -19.46 12.90
C LYS A 175 -0.38 -19.95 11.51
N LYS A 176 -1.46 -19.41 10.97
CA LYS A 176 -2.01 -19.77 9.66
C LYS A 176 -2.36 -18.51 8.88
N TYR A 177 -2.35 -18.61 7.56
CA TYR A 177 -2.56 -17.46 6.70
C TYR A 177 -3.08 -17.86 5.33
N PHE A 178 -3.67 -16.88 4.63
CA PHE A 178 -3.98 -17.00 3.21
C PHE A 178 -2.85 -16.42 2.36
N TYR A 179 -2.52 -17.12 1.29
CA TYR A 179 -1.71 -16.61 0.18
C TYR A 179 -2.59 -15.78 -0.75
N VAL A 180 -3.76 -16.32 -1.07
CA VAL A 180 -4.79 -15.82 -1.98
C VAL A 180 -6.02 -15.44 -1.17
N ASN A 181 -6.58 -14.27 -1.42
CA ASN A 181 -7.69 -13.69 -0.64
C ASN A 181 -8.88 -13.33 -1.56
N PRO A 182 -9.59 -14.32 -2.17
CA PRO A 182 -10.77 -14.02 -2.96
C PRO A 182 -11.87 -13.42 -2.08
N LEU A 183 -12.79 -12.65 -2.70
CA LEU A 183 -13.90 -12.05 -1.98
C LEU A 183 -15.02 -13.05 -1.71
N GLU A 184 -15.06 -14.14 -2.48
CA GLU A 184 -16.06 -15.20 -2.39
C GLU A 184 -15.40 -16.59 -2.32
N CYS A 185 -15.87 -17.40 -1.37
CA CYS A 185 -15.52 -18.78 -1.27
C CYS A 185 -16.80 -19.63 -1.34
N GLU A 186 -16.95 -20.40 -2.41
CA GLU A 186 -18.14 -21.26 -2.63
C GLU A 186 -17.94 -22.66 -2.06
N PRO A 187 -18.82 -23.11 -1.16
CA PRO A 187 -18.75 -24.46 -0.59
C PRO A 187 -18.81 -25.55 -1.67
N GLY A 188 -17.82 -26.44 -1.68
CA GLY A 188 -17.71 -27.53 -2.65
C GLY A 188 -16.99 -27.18 -3.95
N VAL A 189 -16.77 -25.90 -4.24
CA VAL A 189 -16.07 -25.38 -5.41
C VAL A 189 -14.65 -24.90 -5.03
N SER A 190 -14.56 -23.91 -4.16
CA SER A 190 -13.29 -23.29 -3.76
C SER A 190 -12.34 -24.31 -3.12
N GLY A 191 -11.10 -24.31 -3.62
CA GLY A 191 -10.04 -25.25 -3.22
C GLY A 191 -10.18 -26.66 -3.80
N LYS A 192 -11.21 -26.97 -4.60
CA LYS A 192 -11.50 -28.33 -5.08
C LYS A 192 -11.61 -28.44 -6.60
N LEU A 193 -12.40 -27.60 -7.24
CA LEU A 193 -12.65 -27.72 -8.66
C LEU A 193 -11.54 -27.09 -9.48
N PHE A 194 -11.42 -27.55 -10.74
CA PHE A 194 -10.47 -26.99 -11.69
C PHE A 194 -10.71 -25.48 -11.86
N GLY A 195 -9.64 -24.69 -11.86
CA GLY A 195 -9.70 -23.23 -11.89
C GLY A 195 -9.88 -22.54 -10.53
N TYR A 196 -10.28 -23.29 -9.49
CA TYR A 196 -10.55 -22.75 -8.14
C TYR A 196 -9.61 -23.31 -7.06
N GLN A 197 -8.58 -24.08 -7.44
CA GLN A 197 -7.67 -24.73 -6.49
C GLN A 197 -6.88 -23.74 -5.63
N HIS A 198 -6.65 -22.52 -6.15
CA HIS A 198 -5.94 -21.44 -5.44
C HIS A 198 -6.79 -20.82 -4.33
N SER A 199 -8.13 -20.83 -4.45
CA SER A 199 -9.06 -20.24 -3.48
C SER A 199 -9.34 -21.21 -2.33
N LEU A 200 -8.54 -21.15 -1.27
CA LEU A 200 -8.71 -22.05 -0.11
C LEU A 200 -9.75 -21.50 0.88
N PRO A 201 -10.74 -22.32 1.33
CA PRO A 201 -11.74 -21.88 2.30
C PRO A 201 -11.21 -21.80 3.74
N VAL A 202 -10.03 -22.36 4.00
CA VAL A 202 -9.41 -22.41 5.33
C VAL A 202 -7.92 -22.07 5.21
N ARG A 203 -7.44 -21.23 6.12
CA ARG A 203 -6.01 -20.84 6.18
C ARG A 203 -5.14 -22.06 6.46
N PRO A 204 -4.21 -22.43 5.59
CA PRO A 204 -3.21 -23.45 5.88
C PRO A 204 -2.06 -22.88 6.72
N GLY A 205 -1.28 -23.78 7.33
CA GLY A 205 -0.08 -23.42 8.07
C GLY A 205 1.12 -23.09 7.19
N TRP A 206 1.11 -23.55 5.94
CA TRP A 206 2.22 -23.37 4.99
C TRP A 206 1.78 -23.54 3.53
N TYR A 207 2.57 -23.01 2.62
CA TYR A 207 2.43 -23.16 1.17
C TYR A 207 3.75 -23.66 0.56
N ALA A 208 3.69 -24.30 -0.59
CA ALA A 208 4.89 -24.72 -1.34
C ALA A 208 5.80 -23.54 -1.72
N CYS A 209 5.19 -22.41 -2.12
CA CYS A 209 5.87 -21.13 -2.24
C CYS A 209 5.55 -20.29 -1.00
N ALA A 210 6.55 -19.95 -0.21
CA ALA A 210 6.41 -19.27 1.07
C ALA A 210 6.80 -17.80 0.99
N CYS A 211 6.36 -17.05 -0.03
CA CYS A 211 6.67 -15.61 -0.16
C CYS A 211 5.84 -14.74 0.79
N CYS A 212 4.54 -15.02 0.95
CA CYS A 212 3.63 -14.19 1.72
C CYS A 212 3.93 -14.13 3.22
N PRO A 213 4.24 -15.22 3.95
CA PRO A 213 4.51 -15.13 5.38
C PRO A 213 5.70 -14.24 5.74
N PRO A 214 6.90 -14.40 5.16
CA PRO A 214 8.02 -13.53 5.48
C PRO A 214 7.78 -12.09 5.00
N ASN A 215 7.04 -11.88 3.91
CA ASN A 215 6.68 -10.54 3.47
C ASN A 215 5.74 -9.85 4.45
N LEU A 216 4.74 -10.57 4.97
CA LEU A 216 3.85 -10.06 6.00
C LEU A 216 4.61 -9.73 7.30
N VAL A 217 5.50 -10.63 7.74
CA VAL A 217 6.35 -10.38 8.92
C VAL A 217 7.22 -9.14 8.69
N ARG A 218 7.80 -8.98 7.51
CA ARG A 218 8.60 -7.80 7.15
C ARG A 218 7.78 -6.52 7.30
N LEU A 219 6.56 -6.46 6.75
CA LEU A 219 5.71 -5.28 6.87
C LEU A 219 5.34 -5.01 8.33
N VAL A 220 4.83 -6.00 9.06
CA VAL A 220 4.37 -5.82 10.44
C VAL A 220 5.50 -5.36 11.37
N THR A 221 6.70 -5.93 11.21
CA THR A 221 7.86 -5.54 12.05
C THR A 221 8.45 -4.17 11.68
N SER A 222 8.13 -3.65 10.50
CA SER A 222 8.54 -2.31 10.05
C SER A 222 7.40 -1.29 10.03
N LEU A 223 6.25 -1.61 10.61
CA LEU A 223 5.02 -0.83 10.48
C LEU A 223 5.17 0.62 10.96
N GLY A 224 6.01 0.87 11.96
CA GLY A 224 6.29 2.22 12.45
C GLY A 224 6.82 3.18 11.37
N GLN A 225 7.48 2.67 10.32
CA GLN A 225 7.99 3.49 9.21
C GLN A 225 6.87 4.05 8.31
N TYR A 226 5.69 3.45 8.34
CA TYR A 226 4.52 3.84 7.52
C TYR A 226 3.53 4.70 8.30
N CYS A 227 3.70 4.81 9.61
CA CYS A 227 2.78 5.57 10.46
C CYS A 227 3.05 7.07 10.42
N TRP A 228 4.29 7.47 10.19
CA TRP A 228 4.75 8.84 10.36
C TRP A 228 5.69 9.29 9.26
N SER A 229 5.64 10.58 8.96
CA SER A 229 6.71 11.30 8.29
C SER A 229 6.89 12.69 8.88
N GLU A 230 8.02 13.30 8.64
CA GLU A 230 8.36 14.65 9.10
C GLU A 230 9.06 15.44 7.99
N ASN A 231 8.82 16.74 7.98
CA ASN A 231 9.64 17.70 7.26
C ASN A 231 10.06 18.84 8.20
N ASP A 232 10.67 19.89 7.69
CA ASP A 232 11.21 20.99 8.49
C ASP A 232 10.19 21.63 9.45
N SER A 233 8.91 21.62 9.11
CA SER A 233 7.86 22.34 9.86
C SER A 233 6.70 21.47 10.34
N THR A 234 6.59 20.23 9.87
CA THR A 234 5.38 19.41 10.04
C THR A 234 5.70 17.97 10.44
N VAL A 235 4.93 17.45 11.39
CA VAL A 235 4.81 16.02 11.72
C VAL A 235 3.52 15.50 11.12
N TYR A 236 3.57 14.43 10.34
CA TYR A 236 2.42 13.80 9.72
C TYR A 236 2.12 12.45 10.36
N SER A 237 0.88 12.25 10.81
CA SER A 237 0.34 10.96 11.23
C SER A 237 -0.48 10.37 10.08
N HIS A 238 0.00 9.27 9.47
CA HIS A 238 -0.63 8.62 8.33
C HIS A 238 -1.59 7.52 8.75
N LEU A 239 -1.21 6.73 9.76
CA LEU A 239 -1.98 5.58 10.25
C LEU A 239 -2.26 5.72 11.73
N MET A 240 -3.53 5.53 12.11
CA MET A 240 -4.00 5.62 13.51
C MET A 240 -3.79 4.30 14.23
N ILE A 241 -2.54 4.02 14.61
CA ILE A 241 -2.15 2.79 15.30
C ILE A 241 -1.63 3.15 16.69
N GLY A 242 -2.11 2.44 17.72
CA GLY A 242 -1.68 2.62 19.11
C GLY A 242 -0.18 2.35 19.26
N GLN A 243 0.60 3.36 19.66
CA GLN A 243 2.06 3.31 19.71
C GLN A 243 2.67 4.45 20.52
N ARG A 244 3.98 4.33 20.75
CA ARG A 244 4.84 5.45 21.14
C ARG A 244 5.85 5.71 20.05
N ALA A 245 5.81 6.91 19.47
CA ALA A 245 6.71 7.34 18.40
C ALA A 245 7.73 8.33 18.95
N GLN A 246 8.99 8.14 18.59
CA GLN A 246 10.09 9.08 18.85
C GLN A 246 10.44 9.77 17.55
N LEU A 247 9.94 11.00 17.38
CA LEU A 247 10.11 11.80 16.17
C LEU A 247 11.16 12.88 16.42
N GLU A 248 11.57 13.59 15.38
CA GLU A 248 12.55 14.67 15.53
C GLU A 248 12.01 15.83 16.36
N LYS A 249 10.75 16.23 16.08
CA LYS A 249 10.09 17.39 16.71
C LYS A 249 9.40 17.08 18.04
N ALA A 250 8.97 15.84 18.25
CA ALA A 250 8.22 15.46 19.45
C ALA A 250 8.29 13.95 19.70
N ASP A 251 8.16 13.55 20.96
CA ASP A 251 7.70 12.20 21.28
C ASP A 251 6.18 12.22 21.33
N VAL A 252 5.54 11.20 20.74
CA VAL A 252 4.07 11.13 20.63
C VAL A 252 3.59 9.77 21.15
N THR A 253 2.63 9.81 22.07
CA THR A 253 1.89 8.60 22.46
C THR A 253 0.53 8.60 21.78
N VAL A 254 0.20 7.51 21.09
CA VAL A 254 -1.09 7.31 20.41
C VAL A 254 -1.86 6.23 21.14
N GLU A 255 -3.08 6.56 21.58
CA GLU A 255 -4.02 5.65 22.21
C GLU A 255 -5.28 5.57 21.34
N THR A 256 -5.61 4.36 20.88
CA THR A 256 -6.73 4.15 19.96
C THR A 256 -7.18 2.69 19.94
N SER A 257 -8.46 2.48 19.64
CA SER A 257 -9.04 1.19 19.24
C SER A 257 -9.43 1.19 17.75
N TYR A 258 -8.93 2.17 16.97
CA TYR A 258 -9.18 2.24 15.53
C TYR A 258 -8.63 0.99 14.81
N PRO A 259 -9.34 0.42 13.84
CA PRO A 259 -10.54 0.92 13.17
C PRO A 259 -11.89 0.46 13.80
N TRP A 260 -11.88 -0.19 14.96
CA TRP A 260 -13.11 -0.66 15.63
C TRP A 260 -13.91 0.50 16.26
N GLU A 261 -13.19 1.50 16.75
CA GLU A 261 -13.73 2.74 17.29
C GLU A 261 -13.07 3.91 16.59
N GLY A 262 -13.83 4.95 16.29
CA GLY A 262 -13.34 6.11 15.54
C GLY A 262 -12.50 7.09 16.35
N ARG A 263 -12.24 6.81 17.64
CA ARG A 263 -11.50 7.72 18.52
C ARG A 263 -10.01 7.40 18.55
N THR A 264 -9.22 8.45 18.37
CA THR A 264 -7.76 8.40 18.53
C THR A 264 -7.29 9.59 19.34
N ARG A 265 -6.43 9.34 20.31
CA ARG A 265 -5.83 10.33 21.21
C ARG A 265 -4.32 10.36 20.99
N TYR A 266 -3.79 11.55 20.77
CA TYR A 266 -2.36 11.82 20.67
C TYR A 266 -1.93 12.67 21.86
N THR A 267 -0.95 12.21 22.62
CA THR A 267 -0.28 13.01 23.65
C THR A 267 1.08 13.43 23.12
N VAL A 268 1.32 14.74 23.08
CA VAL A 268 2.51 15.35 22.47
C VAL A 268 3.50 15.78 23.55
N ALA A 269 4.74 15.37 23.44
CA ALA A 269 5.87 15.86 24.23
C ALA A 269 6.89 16.50 23.28
N PRO A 270 6.82 17.84 23.07
CA PRO A 270 7.68 18.51 22.08
C PRO A 270 9.15 18.52 22.50
N LYS A 271 10.03 18.40 21.52
CA LYS A 271 11.50 18.50 21.67
C LYS A 271 12.05 19.87 21.29
N THR A 272 11.18 20.75 20.81
CA THR A 272 11.50 22.13 20.38
C THR A 272 10.57 23.12 21.05
N GLU A 273 11.05 24.35 21.24
CA GLU A 273 10.23 25.47 21.70
C GLU A 273 9.59 26.26 20.56
N GLU A 274 9.94 25.92 19.33
CA GLU A 274 9.37 26.53 18.14
C GLU A 274 7.99 25.96 17.83
N ALA A 275 7.15 26.74 17.15
CA ALA A 275 5.87 26.26 16.66
C ALA A 275 6.10 25.29 15.50
N PHE A 276 5.36 24.19 15.49
CA PHE A 276 5.32 23.28 14.35
C PHE A 276 3.89 22.79 14.10
N THR A 277 3.67 22.25 12.92
CA THR A 277 2.39 21.71 12.51
C THR A 277 2.30 20.22 12.84
N PHE A 278 1.19 19.81 13.44
CA PHE A 278 0.80 18.40 13.54
C PHE A 278 -0.31 18.15 12.51
N ALA A 279 -0.07 17.28 11.54
CA ALA A 279 -1.00 16.95 10.47
C ALA A 279 -1.52 15.53 10.66
N ILE A 280 -2.83 15.36 10.72
CA ILE A 280 -3.49 14.07 10.94
C ILE A 280 -4.25 13.69 9.68
N HIS A 281 -4.02 12.49 9.17
CA HIS A 281 -4.78 11.93 8.07
C HIS A 281 -6.26 11.81 8.43
N ILE A 282 -7.12 12.35 7.56
CA ILE A 282 -8.58 12.24 7.63
C ILE A 282 -9.00 11.25 6.55
N PRO A 283 -9.41 10.03 6.89
CA PRO A 283 -9.73 9.01 5.91
C PRO A 283 -10.82 9.44 4.92
N TYR A 284 -10.74 9.00 3.67
CA TYR A 284 -11.66 9.40 2.58
C TYR A 284 -13.14 9.18 2.88
N TYR A 285 -13.46 8.22 3.75
CA TYR A 285 -14.84 7.94 4.16
C TYR A 285 -15.38 8.93 5.21
N VAL A 286 -14.52 9.74 5.80
CA VAL A 286 -14.90 10.80 6.75
C VAL A 286 -15.23 12.05 5.97
N LYS A 287 -16.42 12.60 6.20
CA LYS A 287 -16.80 13.89 5.64
C LYS A 287 -16.46 14.98 6.65
N PRO A 288 -15.57 15.92 6.32
CA PRO A 288 -15.16 16.99 7.25
C PRO A 288 -16.31 17.89 7.72
N ASP A 289 -17.42 17.94 6.98
CA ASP A 289 -18.63 18.69 7.28
C ASP A 289 -19.66 17.89 8.11
N ASP A 290 -19.38 16.64 8.46
CA ASP A 290 -20.23 15.86 9.36
C ASP A 290 -20.05 16.34 10.80
N GLU A 291 -21.13 16.80 11.44
CA GLU A 291 -21.12 17.32 12.81
C GLU A 291 -20.60 16.32 13.85
N ARG A 292 -20.61 15.03 13.53
CA ARG A 292 -20.12 13.94 14.37
C ARG A 292 -18.59 13.79 14.30
N VAL A 293 -17.95 14.39 13.29
CA VAL A 293 -16.49 14.46 13.24
C VAL A 293 -16.02 15.47 14.27
N SER A 294 -15.12 15.05 15.13
CA SER A 294 -14.58 15.89 16.17
C SER A 294 -13.06 15.91 16.13
N LEU A 295 -12.51 17.10 16.23
CA LEU A 295 -11.08 17.32 16.42
C LEU A 295 -10.92 18.36 17.54
N THR A 296 -10.19 17.99 18.57
CA THR A 296 -9.95 18.88 19.73
C THR A 296 -8.47 18.96 20.06
N VAL A 297 -8.06 20.09 20.63
CA VAL A 297 -6.76 20.24 21.28
C VAL A 297 -6.98 20.70 22.70
N ASN A 298 -6.56 19.90 23.68
CA ASN A 298 -6.78 20.14 25.12
C ASN A 298 -8.27 20.37 25.46
N GLY A 299 -9.16 19.69 24.74
CA GLY A 299 -10.62 19.81 24.91
C GLY A 299 -11.25 20.99 24.16
N GLU A 300 -10.47 21.87 23.55
CA GLU A 300 -10.99 22.94 22.68
C GLU A 300 -11.28 22.39 21.29
N ARG A 301 -12.52 22.52 20.82
CA ARG A 301 -12.95 22.03 19.50
C ARG A 301 -12.43 22.92 18.38
N LEU A 302 -11.89 22.28 17.35
CA LEU A 302 -11.39 22.95 16.14
C LEU A 302 -12.37 22.72 14.98
N ASP A 303 -12.39 23.64 14.03
CA ASP A 303 -13.14 23.49 12.80
C ASP A 303 -12.36 22.62 11.81
N VAL A 304 -12.83 21.39 11.64
CA VAL A 304 -12.16 20.40 10.78
C VAL A 304 -12.16 20.82 9.32
N GLN A 305 -13.25 21.47 8.85
CA GLN A 305 -13.36 21.90 7.45
C GLN A 305 -12.30 22.95 7.09
N GLU A 306 -12.00 23.87 7.99
CA GLU A 306 -10.98 24.89 7.79
C GLU A 306 -9.56 24.33 7.82
N LEU A 307 -9.35 23.22 8.51
CA LEU A 307 -8.03 22.61 8.73
C LEU A 307 -7.65 21.58 7.66
N VAL A 308 -8.63 20.94 7.00
CA VAL A 308 -8.36 19.83 6.07
C VAL A 308 -7.90 20.33 4.71
N ARG A 309 -6.74 19.83 4.27
CA ARG A 309 -6.19 20.04 2.93
C ARG A 309 -5.60 18.74 2.44
N LYS A 310 -5.93 18.33 1.22
CA LYS A 310 -5.43 17.06 0.63
C LYS A 310 -5.50 15.87 1.60
N GLY A 311 -6.62 15.72 2.31
CA GLY A 311 -6.85 14.59 3.21
C GLY A 311 -6.12 14.67 4.56
N TYR A 312 -5.48 15.78 4.93
CA TYR A 312 -4.87 15.99 6.24
C TYR A 312 -5.44 17.21 6.94
N ALA A 313 -5.72 17.09 8.26
CA ALA A 313 -6.04 18.22 9.13
C ALA A 313 -4.75 18.78 9.73
N TYR A 314 -4.43 20.05 9.44
CA TYR A 314 -3.20 20.73 9.84
C TYR A 314 -3.43 21.61 11.06
N ILE A 315 -2.73 21.34 12.17
CA ILE A 315 -2.82 22.06 13.44
C ILE A 315 -1.45 22.68 13.74
N THR A 316 -1.33 24.00 13.55
CA THR A 316 -0.07 24.72 13.78
C THR A 316 -0.14 25.47 15.10
N ARG A 317 0.79 25.18 16.01
CA ARG A 317 0.90 25.88 17.29
C ARG A 317 2.27 25.67 17.95
N LYS A 318 2.55 26.45 18.99
CA LYS A 318 3.62 26.14 19.94
C LYS A 318 3.11 25.10 20.93
N TRP A 319 3.58 23.85 20.75
CA TRP A 319 3.17 22.71 21.58
C TRP A 319 3.81 22.76 22.97
N LYS A 320 3.13 22.22 23.96
CA LYS A 320 3.62 22.05 25.32
C LYS A 320 3.61 20.58 25.70
N ASP A 321 4.46 20.23 26.67
CA ASP A 321 4.48 18.87 27.20
C ASP A 321 3.11 18.48 27.79
N GLY A 322 2.60 17.34 27.33
CA GLY A 322 1.28 16.84 27.71
C GLY A 322 0.10 17.44 26.93
N ASP A 323 0.33 18.28 25.90
CA ASP A 323 -0.75 18.69 25.00
C ASP A 323 -1.41 17.46 24.36
N VAL A 324 -2.73 17.48 24.28
CA VAL A 324 -3.54 16.36 23.80
C VAL A 324 -4.32 16.77 22.57
N ILE A 325 -4.20 15.98 21.51
CA ILE A 325 -5.08 16.04 20.33
C ILE A 325 -6.02 14.83 20.41
N GLU A 326 -7.31 15.05 20.26
CA GLU A 326 -8.27 13.96 20.11
C GLU A 326 -9.04 14.15 18.81
N VAL A 327 -9.12 13.07 18.05
CA VAL A 327 -9.91 12.97 16.84
C VAL A 327 -10.94 11.86 16.99
N GLU A 328 -12.15 12.10 16.52
CA GLU A 328 -13.23 11.11 16.54
C GLU A 328 -14.00 11.14 15.22
N PHE A 329 -14.17 9.95 14.62
CA PHE A 329 -14.86 9.74 13.36
C PHE A 329 -16.09 8.85 13.55
N PRO A 330 -17.20 9.12 12.83
CA PRO A 330 -18.32 8.19 12.81
C PRO A 330 -17.96 6.91 12.07
N MET A 331 -18.00 5.77 12.77
CA MET A 331 -17.73 4.45 12.19
C MET A 331 -19.06 3.80 11.80
N GLU A 332 -19.46 4.03 10.55
CA GLU A 332 -20.76 3.56 10.03
C GLU A 332 -20.58 2.46 9.00
N VAL A 333 -21.53 1.52 8.99
CA VAL A 333 -21.67 0.56 7.89
C VAL A 333 -22.15 1.30 6.65
N ARG A 334 -21.41 1.20 5.56
CA ARG A 334 -21.75 1.82 4.28
C ARG A 334 -22.01 0.77 3.23
N LYS A 335 -22.94 1.07 2.34
CA LYS A 335 -23.14 0.31 1.12
C LYS A 335 -22.26 0.92 0.04
N ALA A 336 -21.41 0.09 -0.60
CA ALA A 336 -20.58 0.46 -1.72
C ALA A 336 -21.19 -0.09 -3.04
#